data_12229fa5f6e1739184b77d83666fe8b8
#
_entry.id   12229fa5f6e1739184b77d83666fe8b8
#
_cell.length_a   1.000
_cell.length_b   1.000
_cell.length_c   1.000
_cell.angle_alpha   90.00
_cell.angle_beta   90.00
_cell.angle_gamma   90.00
#
_symmetry.space_group_name_H-M   'P 1'
#
loop_
_entity.id
_entity.type
_entity.pdbx_description
1 polymer ?
#
loop_
_entity_poly.entity_id
_entity_poly.type
_entity_poly.pdbx_seq_one_letter_code
_entity_poly.pdbx_strand_id
1 'polypeptide(L)'
;MLDLKDHFIQALKTQPKFSEAHLQLALLYKEEGDDKNTIKHFESAISADIEEAKRLEGKGDELMKNFQFQNAKEQFVKSQEKKIHCAEVYSQQSNYYIVQGQNKLAQSALRNCIKMNPTQAKAHRDLGLLLIDEKQLDDARLHLEKSIDIDYSDSKSHFNLGMIMIIMKDYEDAEQHFLSAMDINPEFAECMLELASLKLKMKQKKEAKKYYLQAKAITPSLKNAVIEKAIR
;
A
#
# COMPACT_ATOMS: atom_id res chain seq x y z
N MET A 1 -11.57 30.54 -17.61
CA MET A 1 -11.07 29.99 -16.35
C MET A 1 -9.94 29.04 -16.74
N LEU A 2 -8.73 29.25 -16.24
CA LEU A 2 -7.62 28.31 -16.53
C LEU A 2 -8.00 26.94 -15.92
N ASP A 3 -7.79 25.88 -16.68
CA ASP A 3 -7.99 24.51 -16.19
C ASP A 3 -6.98 24.23 -15.05
N LEU A 4 -7.33 23.35 -14.11
CA LEU A 4 -6.48 22.94 -12.99
C LEU A 4 -5.07 22.51 -13.48
N LYS A 5 -5.02 21.82 -14.61
CA LYS A 5 -3.80 21.40 -15.30
C LYS A 5 -2.92 22.58 -15.72
N ASP A 6 -3.53 23.62 -16.27
CA ASP A 6 -2.82 24.84 -16.68
C ASP A 6 -2.17 25.55 -15.48
N HIS A 7 -2.82 25.53 -14.30
CA HIS A 7 -2.25 26.10 -13.07
C HIS A 7 -0.96 25.38 -12.65
N PHE A 8 -0.93 24.05 -12.68
CA PHE A 8 0.28 23.32 -12.37
C PHE A 8 1.37 23.51 -13.42
N ILE A 9 1.02 23.58 -14.71
CA ILE A 9 1.97 23.88 -15.79
C ILE A 9 2.59 25.29 -15.59
N GLN A 10 1.80 26.29 -15.21
CA GLN A 10 2.32 27.61 -14.90
C GLN A 10 3.22 27.62 -13.66
N ALA A 11 2.85 26.87 -12.61
CA ALA A 11 3.70 26.71 -11.43
C ALA A 11 5.08 26.14 -11.79
N LEU A 12 5.13 25.16 -12.70
CA LEU A 12 6.38 24.56 -13.16
C LEU A 12 7.23 25.49 -14.04
N LYS A 13 6.64 26.52 -14.68
CA LYS A 13 7.43 27.55 -15.40
C LYS A 13 8.24 28.42 -14.43
N THR A 14 7.71 28.66 -13.23
CA THR A 14 8.38 29.43 -12.18
C THR A 14 9.26 28.57 -11.29
N GLN A 15 8.84 27.34 -11.02
CA GLN A 15 9.53 26.37 -10.16
C GLN A 15 9.59 24.99 -10.84
N PRO A 16 10.55 24.76 -11.76
CA PRO A 16 10.63 23.52 -12.54
C PRO A 16 10.81 22.24 -11.71
N LYS A 17 11.25 22.35 -10.46
CA LYS A 17 11.44 21.23 -9.51
C LYS A 17 10.37 21.20 -8.42
N PHE A 18 9.20 21.75 -8.67
CA PHE A 18 8.09 21.68 -7.71
C PHE A 18 7.45 20.28 -7.74
N SER A 19 7.90 19.39 -6.86
CA SER A 19 7.52 17.97 -6.85
C SER A 19 6.02 17.77 -6.73
N GLU A 20 5.33 18.55 -5.89
CA GLU A 20 3.87 18.47 -5.74
C GLU A 20 3.14 18.78 -7.05
N ALA A 21 3.55 19.83 -7.80
CA ALA A 21 2.93 20.14 -9.08
C ALA A 21 3.15 19.03 -10.11
N HIS A 22 4.32 18.38 -10.09
CA HIS A 22 4.58 17.21 -10.92
C HIS A 22 3.70 16.03 -10.52
N LEU A 23 3.53 15.75 -9.21
CA LEU A 23 2.64 14.69 -8.74
C LEU A 23 1.20 14.92 -9.21
N GLN A 24 0.68 16.12 -9.04
CA GLN A 24 -0.69 16.46 -9.45
C GLN A 24 -0.88 16.32 -10.98
N LEU A 25 0.12 16.74 -11.77
CA LEU A 25 0.08 16.55 -13.22
C LEU A 25 0.13 15.07 -13.60
N ALA A 26 0.93 14.24 -12.91
CA ALA A 26 0.95 12.81 -13.16
C ALA A 26 -0.44 12.18 -12.95
N LEU A 27 -1.14 12.57 -11.87
CA LEU A 27 -2.48 12.07 -11.58
C LEU A 27 -3.51 12.52 -12.63
N LEU A 28 -3.44 13.77 -13.07
CA LEU A 28 -4.32 14.29 -14.13
C LEU A 28 -4.08 13.60 -15.48
N TYR A 29 -2.82 13.41 -15.87
CA TYR A 29 -2.48 12.68 -17.11
C TYR A 29 -2.89 11.21 -17.04
N LYS A 30 -2.81 10.58 -15.85
CA LYS A 30 -3.32 9.22 -15.62
C LYS A 30 -4.83 9.13 -15.88
N GLU A 31 -5.62 10.11 -15.40
CA GLU A 31 -7.06 10.17 -15.65
C GLU A 31 -7.40 10.37 -17.14
N GLU A 32 -6.55 11.09 -17.87
CA GLU A 32 -6.66 11.29 -19.32
C GLU A 32 -6.19 10.08 -20.15
N GLY A 33 -5.53 9.09 -19.52
CA GLY A 33 -4.94 7.95 -20.22
C GLY A 33 -3.64 8.27 -20.97
N ASP A 34 -2.98 9.38 -20.64
CA ASP A 34 -1.67 9.75 -21.22
C ASP A 34 -0.53 9.14 -20.42
N ASP A 35 -0.25 7.86 -20.68
CA ASP A 35 0.77 7.08 -19.96
C ASP A 35 2.16 7.72 -20.04
N LYS A 36 2.52 8.32 -21.17
CA LYS A 36 3.83 8.96 -21.37
C LYS A 36 4.05 10.12 -20.41
N ASN A 37 3.09 11.03 -20.34
CA ASN A 37 3.18 12.18 -19.45
C ASN A 37 2.97 11.77 -17.99
N THR A 38 2.13 10.78 -17.71
CA THR A 38 1.96 10.19 -16.37
C THR A 38 3.30 9.74 -15.79
N ILE A 39 4.03 8.87 -16.51
CA ILE A 39 5.32 8.33 -16.06
C ILE A 39 6.36 9.47 -15.93
N LYS A 40 6.46 10.32 -16.94
CA LYS A 40 7.38 11.48 -16.94
C LYS A 40 7.21 12.35 -15.71
N HIS A 41 5.96 12.66 -15.33
CA HIS A 41 5.71 13.53 -14.21
C HIS A 41 5.91 12.84 -12.86
N PHE A 42 5.64 11.54 -12.72
CA PHE A 42 6.06 10.78 -11.54
C PHE A 42 7.59 10.80 -11.36
N GLU A 43 8.35 10.53 -12.41
CA GLU A 43 9.82 10.55 -12.38
C GLU A 43 10.37 11.93 -12.02
N SER A 44 9.77 12.99 -12.55
CA SER A 44 10.16 14.37 -12.24
C SER A 44 9.90 14.72 -10.77
N ALA A 45 8.76 14.31 -10.20
CA ALA A 45 8.45 14.53 -8.79
C ALA A 45 9.44 13.79 -7.88
N ILE A 46 9.71 12.51 -8.16
CA ILE A 46 10.67 11.67 -7.43
C ILE A 46 12.07 12.30 -7.46
N SER A 47 12.53 12.68 -8.65
CA SER A 47 13.85 13.28 -8.82
C SER A 47 14.02 14.58 -8.04
N ALA A 48 13.00 15.44 -8.08
CA ALA A 48 13.00 16.70 -7.36
C ALA A 48 13.09 16.52 -5.84
N ASP A 49 12.32 15.57 -5.27
CA ASP A 49 12.33 15.29 -3.84
C ASP A 49 13.64 14.65 -3.37
N ILE A 50 14.20 13.72 -4.15
CA ILE A 50 15.49 13.07 -3.83
C ILE A 50 16.62 14.12 -3.85
N GLU A 51 16.64 15.00 -4.83
CA GLU A 51 17.66 16.05 -4.93
C GLU A 51 17.55 17.03 -3.76
N GLU A 52 16.35 17.48 -3.43
CA GLU A 52 16.13 18.40 -2.34
C GLU A 52 16.43 17.76 -0.98
N ALA A 53 16.04 16.50 -0.75
CA ALA A 53 16.38 15.77 0.47
C ALA A 53 17.90 15.69 0.67
N LYS A 54 18.65 15.33 -0.38
CA LYS A 54 20.13 15.29 -0.33
C LYS A 54 20.75 16.66 -0.04
N ARG A 55 20.22 17.72 -0.66
CA ARG A 55 20.69 19.09 -0.42
C ARG A 55 20.49 19.51 1.02
N LEU A 56 19.33 19.17 1.60
CA LEU A 56 19.00 19.46 3.00
C LEU A 56 19.88 18.66 3.97
N GLU A 57 20.16 17.38 3.67
CA GLU A 57 21.08 16.55 4.46
C GLU A 57 22.49 17.13 4.45
N GLY A 58 23.04 17.48 3.30
CA GLY A 58 24.36 18.09 3.20
C GLY A 58 24.48 19.40 3.97
N LYS A 59 23.42 20.25 3.96
CA LYS A 59 23.34 21.45 4.77
C LYS A 59 23.27 21.13 6.27
N GLY A 60 22.51 20.10 6.67
CA GLY A 60 22.47 19.62 8.05
C GLY A 60 23.83 19.16 8.54
N ASP A 61 24.55 18.37 7.74
CA ASP A 61 25.89 17.89 8.07
C ASP A 61 26.90 19.04 8.23
N GLU A 62 26.83 20.08 7.39
CA GLU A 62 27.65 21.28 7.50
C GLU A 62 27.36 22.04 8.81
N LEU A 63 26.11 22.22 9.15
CA LEU A 63 25.68 22.86 10.40
C LEU A 63 26.09 22.06 11.63
N MET A 64 26.09 20.72 11.58
CA MET A 64 26.62 19.86 12.63
C MET A 64 28.11 20.08 12.85
N LYS A 65 28.93 20.19 11.79
CA LYS A 65 30.36 20.49 11.89
C LYS A 65 30.64 21.85 12.52
N ASN A 66 29.72 22.80 12.34
CA ASN A 66 29.79 24.15 12.92
C ASN A 66 29.12 24.24 14.28
N PHE A 67 28.79 23.13 14.96
CA PHE A 67 28.13 23.04 16.25
C PHE A 67 26.76 23.75 16.34
N GLN A 68 26.08 23.94 15.21
CA GLN A 68 24.75 24.57 15.15
C GLN A 68 23.66 23.48 15.17
N PHE A 69 23.56 22.73 16.25
CA PHE A 69 22.76 21.53 16.38
C PHE A 69 21.27 21.74 16.13
N GLN A 70 20.70 22.85 16.63
CA GLN A 70 19.27 23.14 16.43
C GLN A 70 18.96 23.40 14.95
N ASN A 71 19.80 24.19 14.26
CA ASN A 71 19.65 24.48 12.84
C ASN A 71 19.86 23.22 11.98
N ALA A 72 20.82 22.36 12.36
CA ALA A 72 21.03 21.07 11.69
C ALA A 72 19.80 20.16 11.81
N LYS A 73 19.22 20.04 13.02
CA LYS A 73 17.98 19.27 13.25
C LYS A 73 16.85 19.74 12.33
N GLU A 74 16.66 21.03 12.16
CA GLU A 74 15.63 21.57 11.27
C GLU A 74 15.85 21.15 9.80
N GLN A 75 17.10 21.12 9.32
CA GLN A 75 17.40 20.66 7.96
C GLN A 75 17.12 19.15 7.80
N PHE A 76 17.49 18.33 8.79
CA PHE A 76 17.20 16.90 8.74
C PHE A 76 15.69 16.60 8.79
N VAL A 77 14.91 17.35 9.58
CA VAL A 77 13.45 17.23 9.58
C VAL A 77 12.88 17.53 8.20
N LYS A 78 13.29 18.66 7.57
CA LYS A 78 12.86 19.00 6.22
C LYS A 78 13.28 17.95 5.16
N SER A 79 14.49 17.37 5.31
CA SER A 79 14.90 16.25 4.45
C SER A 79 13.99 15.05 4.62
N GLN A 80 13.63 14.71 5.86
CA GLN A 80 12.73 13.59 6.13
C GLN A 80 11.32 13.84 5.55
N GLU A 81 10.80 15.06 5.62
CA GLU A 81 9.53 15.44 4.96
C GLU A 81 9.58 15.21 3.45
N LYS A 82 10.71 15.56 2.80
CA LYS A 82 10.91 15.30 1.37
C LYS A 82 10.98 13.81 1.04
N LYS A 83 11.60 13.00 1.88
CA LYS A 83 11.63 11.55 1.72
C LYS A 83 10.22 10.94 1.89
N ILE A 84 9.43 11.42 2.85
CA ILE A 84 8.04 10.98 3.05
C ILE A 84 7.20 11.33 1.82
N HIS A 85 7.31 12.54 1.29
CA HIS A 85 6.61 12.93 0.06
C HIS A 85 7.06 12.08 -1.15
N CYS A 86 8.36 11.85 -1.31
CA CYS A 86 8.89 10.96 -2.34
C CYS A 86 8.31 9.52 -2.22
N ALA A 87 8.18 9.00 -0.99
CA ALA A 87 7.54 7.71 -0.75
C ALA A 87 6.07 7.70 -1.21
N GLU A 88 5.33 8.79 -0.97
CA GLU A 88 3.95 8.91 -1.46
C GLU A 88 3.90 8.89 -3.00
N VAL A 89 4.81 9.59 -3.67
CA VAL A 89 4.91 9.58 -5.14
C VAL A 89 5.17 8.15 -5.65
N TYR A 90 6.10 7.42 -5.04
CA TYR A 90 6.35 6.01 -5.38
C TYR A 90 5.12 5.12 -5.13
N SER A 91 4.36 5.37 -4.07
CA SER A 91 3.12 4.65 -3.79
C SER A 91 2.07 4.89 -4.89
N GLN A 92 1.89 6.13 -5.34
CA GLN A 92 0.99 6.46 -6.44
C GLN A 92 1.46 5.86 -7.77
N GLN A 93 2.76 5.90 -8.05
CA GLN A 93 3.37 5.27 -9.23
C GLN A 93 3.16 3.75 -9.21
N SER A 94 3.30 3.10 -8.04
CA SER A 94 3.07 1.65 -7.91
C SER A 94 1.61 1.30 -8.21
N ASN A 95 0.66 2.06 -7.68
CA ASN A 95 -0.77 1.87 -7.96
C ASN A 95 -1.07 2.01 -9.47
N TYR A 96 -0.42 2.97 -10.13
CA TYR A 96 -0.54 3.11 -11.59
C TYR A 96 -0.04 1.84 -12.30
N TYR A 97 1.15 1.33 -11.95
CA TYR A 97 1.69 0.12 -12.57
C TYR A 97 0.87 -1.14 -12.27
N ILE A 98 0.27 -1.26 -11.09
CA ILE A 98 -0.65 -2.36 -10.75
C ILE A 98 -1.86 -2.36 -11.69
N VAL A 99 -2.48 -1.19 -11.91
CA VAL A 99 -3.63 -1.06 -12.81
C VAL A 99 -3.26 -1.41 -14.26
N GLN A 100 -2.03 -1.10 -14.67
CA GLN A 100 -1.50 -1.46 -16.00
C GLN A 100 -1.02 -2.93 -16.10
N GLY A 101 -1.12 -3.73 -15.04
CA GLY A 101 -0.63 -5.11 -15.00
C GLY A 101 0.89 -5.23 -15.02
N GLN A 102 1.62 -4.14 -14.78
CA GLN A 102 3.09 -4.09 -14.80
C GLN A 102 3.68 -4.41 -13.42
N ASN A 103 3.41 -5.62 -12.90
CA ASN A 103 3.70 -6.01 -11.52
C ASN A 103 5.18 -5.83 -11.12
N LYS A 104 6.14 -6.09 -12.01
CA LYS A 104 7.58 -5.90 -11.71
C LYS A 104 7.95 -4.44 -11.47
N LEU A 105 7.37 -3.52 -12.24
CA LEU A 105 7.57 -2.08 -12.05
C LEU A 105 6.89 -1.60 -10.77
N ALA A 106 5.69 -2.11 -10.48
CA ALA A 106 4.98 -1.85 -9.23
C ALA A 106 5.80 -2.28 -8.00
N GLN A 107 6.38 -3.48 -8.02
CA GLN A 107 7.25 -3.95 -6.94
C GLN A 107 8.49 -3.07 -6.77
N SER A 108 9.13 -2.66 -7.87
CA SER A 108 10.27 -1.76 -7.81
C SER A 108 9.91 -0.43 -7.16
N ALA A 109 8.78 0.15 -7.55
CA ALA A 109 8.26 1.38 -6.96
C ALA A 109 7.94 1.21 -5.46
N LEU A 110 7.31 0.11 -5.05
CA LEU A 110 7.02 -0.18 -3.64
C LEU A 110 8.30 -0.38 -2.80
N ARG A 111 9.30 -1.07 -3.32
CA ARG A 111 10.61 -1.19 -2.64
C ARG A 111 11.28 0.17 -2.45
N ASN A 112 11.21 1.05 -3.44
CA ASN A 112 11.72 2.41 -3.34
C ASN A 112 10.88 3.25 -2.35
N CYS A 113 9.55 3.09 -2.35
CA CYS A 113 8.66 3.70 -1.37
C CYS A 113 9.08 3.34 0.06
N ILE A 114 9.25 2.04 0.35
CA ILE A 114 9.69 1.52 1.66
C ILE A 114 11.09 2.04 2.03
N LYS A 115 11.99 2.15 1.06
CA LYS A 115 13.34 2.71 1.28
C LYS A 115 13.29 4.18 1.71
N MET A 116 12.37 4.97 1.15
CA MET A 116 12.20 6.39 1.51
C MET A 116 11.44 6.54 2.82
N ASN A 117 10.41 5.73 3.06
CA ASN A 117 9.62 5.72 4.28
C ASN A 117 9.34 4.28 4.75
N PRO A 118 10.19 3.71 5.62
CA PRO A 118 10.04 2.34 6.11
C PRO A 118 8.78 2.10 6.97
N THR A 119 8.12 3.16 7.41
CA THR A 119 6.92 3.08 8.26
C THR A 119 5.62 3.25 7.49
N GLN A 120 5.63 3.05 6.17
CA GLN A 120 4.43 3.12 5.35
C GLN A 120 3.77 1.74 5.26
N ALA A 121 2.85 1.44 6.17
CA ALA A 121 2.14 0.16 6.27
C ALA A 121 1.54 -0.30 4.92
N LYS A 122 0.84 0.61 4.23
CA LYS A 122 0.24 0.32 2.92
C LYS A 122 1.25 -0.19 1.89
N ALA A 123 2.46 0.37 1.84
CA ALA A 123 3.48 -0.06 0.87
C ALA A 123 3.97 -1.49 1.18
N HIS A 124 4.11 -1.83 2.45
CA HIS A 124 4.42 -3.19 2.88
C HIS A 124 3.31 -4.16 2.51
N ARG A 125 2.04 -3.82 2.79
CA ARG A 125 0.90 -4.64 2.40
C ARG A 125 0.83 -4.87 0.89
N ASP A 126 0.90 -3.79 0.09
CA ASP A 126 0.75 -3.86 -1.36
C ASP A 126 1.91 -4.66 -2.00
N LEU A 127 3.14 -4.56 -1.44
CA LEU A 127 4.27 -5.41 -1.85
C LEU A 127 4.04 -6.87 -1.48
N GLY A 128 3.53 -7.16 -0.28
CA GLY A 128 3.17 -8.51 0.14
C GLY A 128 2.17 -9.15 -0.82
N LEU A 129 1.14 -8.42 -1.26
CA LEU A 129 0.17 -8.91 -2.24
C LEU A 129 0.81 -9.29 -3.58
N LEU A 130 1.68 -8.44 -4.12
CA LEU A 130 2.37 -8.74 -5.39
C LEU A 130 3.30 -9.95 -5.28
N LEU A 131 3.89 -10.18 -4.10
CA LEU A 131 4.75 -11.34 -3.83
C LEU A 131 3.95 -12.65 -3.72
N ILE A 132 2.69 -12.61 -3.26
CA ILE A 132 1.78 -13.78 -3.29
C ILE A 132 1.57 -14.26 -4.72
N ASP A 133 1.30 -13.34 -5.64
CA ASP A 133 1.09 -13.67 -7.07
C ASP A 133 2.31 -14.36 -7.69
N GLU A 134 3.51 -14.01 -7.21
CA GLU A 134 4.78 -14.64 -7.63
C GLU A 134 5.13 -15.90 -6.84
N LYS A 135 4.28 -16.34 -5.90
CA LYS A 135 4.48 -17.49 -5.01
C LYS A 135 5.68 -17.35 -4.06
N GLN A 136 6.12 -16.13 -3.80
CA GLN A 136 7.16 -15.79 -2.82
C GLN A 136 6.52 -15.62 -1.44
N LEU A 137 5.97 -16.73 -0.89
CA LEU A 137 5.09 -16.68 0.28
C LEU A 137 5.80 -16.23 1.56
N ASP A 138 7.06 -16.61 1.76
CA ASP A 138 7.81 -16.21 2.95
C ASP A 138 8.10 -14.71 2.96
N ASP A 139 8.50 -14.14 1.81
CA ASP A 139 8.71 -12.70 1.68
C ASP A 139 7.38 -11.93 1.80
N ALA A 140 6.32 -12.46 1.20
CA ALA A 140 4.97 -11.87 1.31
C ALA A 140 4.52 -11.81 2.77
N ARG A 141 4.70 -12.90 3.53
CA ARG A 141 4.40 -12.98 4.95
C ARG A 141 5.16 -11.91 5.73
N LEU A 142 6.48 -11.82 5.55
CA LEU A 142 7.32 -10.84 6.23
C LEU A 142 6.84 -9.40 6.00
N HIS A 143 6.46 -9.07 4.77
CA HIS A 143 5.95 -7.74 4.45
C HIS A 143 4.56 -7.48 5.04
N LEU A 144 3.67 -8.47 5.08
CA LEU A 144 2.35 -8.31 5.70
C LEU A 144 2.44 -8.22 7.23
N GLU A 145 3.30 -9.02 7.87
CA GLU A 145 3.61 -8.90 9.30
C GLU A 145 4.13 -7.49 9.61
N LYS A 146 5.04 -6.97 8.77
CA LYS A 146 5.56 -5.60 8.94
C LYS A 146 4.49 -4.54 8.76
N SER A 147 3.53 -4.74 7.85
CA SER A 147 2.39 -3.84 7.70
C SER A 147 1.55 -3.79 8.98
N ILE A 148 1.27 -4.94 9.60
CA ILE A 148 0.51 -5.06 10.86
C ILE A 148 1.28 -4.45 12.03
N ASP A 149 2.61 -4.65 12.12
CA ASP A 149 3.45 -4.02 13.14
C ASP A 149 3.37 -2.48 13.10
N ILE A 150 3.26 -1.90 11.90
CA ILE A 150 3.18 -0.46 11.70
C ILE A 150 1.75 0.05 11.94
N ASP A 151 0.76 -0.65 11.41
CA ASP A 151 -0.66 -0.31 11.53
C ASP A 151 -1.48 -1.58 11.81
N TYR A 152 -1.69 -1.86 13.09
CA TYR A 152 -2.50 -2.99 13.53
C TYR A 152 -3.96 -2.88 13.10
N SER A 153 -4.45 -1.67 12.81
CA SER A 153 -5.84 -1.43 12.41
C SER A 153 -6.11 -1.70 10.92
N ASP A 154 -5.13 -2.14 10.15
CA ASP A 154 -5.32 -2.51 8.74
C ASP A 154 -5.92 -3.92 8.61
N SER A 155 -7.24 -4.01 8.60
CA SER A 155 -7.98 -5.26 8.42
C SER A 155 -7.58 -6.05 7.16
N LYS A 156 -7.14 -5.36 6.10
CA LYS A 156 -6.70 -6.00 4.85
C LYS A 156 -5.38 -6.73 5.01
N SER A 157 -4.44 -6.21 5.80
CA SER A 157 -3.19 -6.90 6.08
C SER A 157 -3.42 -8.18 6.87
N HIS A 158 -4.28 -8.15 7.89
CA HIS A 158 -4.70 -9.37 8.60
C HIS A 158 -5.39 -10.38 7.66
N PHE A 159 -6.34 -9.94 6.85
CA PHE A 159 -7.00 -10.80 5.87
C PHE A 159 -6.01 -11.49 4.93
N ASN A 160 -5.09 -10.74 4.34
CA ASN A 160 -4.10 -11.27 3.41
C ASN A 160 -3.12 -12.23 4.08
N LEU A 161 -2.73 -11.96 5.33
CA LEU A 161 -1.89 -12.89 6.09
C LEU A 161 -2.63 -14.19 6.38
N GLY A 162 -3.92 -14.12 6.75
CA GLY A 162 -4.77 -15.31 6.87
C GLY A 162 -4.84 -16.12 5.56
N MET A 163 -4.91 -15.46 4.41
CA MET A 163 -4.88 -16.16 3.11
C MET A 163 -3.55 -16.89 2.86
N ILE A 164 -2.41 -16.27 3.22
CA ILE A 164 -1.09 -16.93 3.14
C ILE A 164 -1.06 -18.15 4.06
N MET A 165 -1.54 -18.04 5.31
CA MET A 165 -1.57 -19.15 6.26
C MET A 165 -2.41 -20.33 5.75
N ILE A 166 -3.52 -20.07 5.02
CA ILE A 166 -4.27 -21.14 4.32
C ILE A 166 -3.40 -21.87 3.29
N ILE A 167 -2.61 -21.12 2.51
CA ILE A 167 -1.73 -21.71 1.49
C ILE A 167 -0.63 -22.55 2.15
N MET A 168 -0.10 -22.08 3.28
CA MET A 168 0.89 -22.77 4.10
C MET A 168 0.28 -23.92 4.93
N LYS A 169 -1.06 -24.08 4.92
CA LYS A 169 -1.84 -25.05 5.67
C LYS A 169 -1.80 -24.86 7.20
N ASP A 170 -1.47 -23.67 7.64
CA ASP A 170 -1.56 -23.25 9.03
C ASP A 170 -2.94 -22.66 9.29
N TYR A 171 -3.90 -23.57 9.53
CA TYR A 171 -5.31 -23.20 9.60
C TYR A 171 -5.68 -22.48 10.88
N GLU A 172 -4.99 -22.76 11.98
CA GLU A 172 -5.17 -22.11 13.27
C GLU A 172 -4.75 -20.65 13.20
N ASP A 173 -3.59 -20.35 12.66
CA ASP A 173 -3.11 -18.97 12.50
C ASP A 173 -3.96 -18.22 11.45
N ALA A 174 -4.37 -18.88 10.35
CA ALA A 174 -5.29 -18.31 9.39
C ALA A 174 -6.59 -17.83 10.05
N GLU A 175 -7.18 -18.65 10.93
CA GLU A 175 -8.39 -18.31 11.67
C GLU A 175 -8.18 -17.07 12.55
N GLN A 176 -7.08 -17.01 13.31
CA GLN A 176 -6.78 -15.88 14.19
C GLN A 176 -6.67 -14.57 13.39
N HIS A 177 -6.00 -14.59 12.25
CA HIS A 177 -5.87 -13.42 11.39
C HIS A 177 -7.21 -12.99 10.78
N PHE A 178 -8.06 -13.92 10.35
CA PHE A 178 -9.41 -13.56 9.86
C PHE A 178 -10.29 -12.98 10.97
N LEU A 179 -10.23 -13.52 12.18
CA LEU A 179 -10.96 -12.96 13.33
C LEU A 179 -10.47 -11.55 13.65
N SER A 180 -9.16 -11.32 13.67
CA SER A 180 -8.59 -9.97 13.85
C SER A 180 -9.07 -9.00 12.76
N ALA A 181 -9.10 -9.43 11.50
CA ALA A 181 -9.61 -8.62 10.39
C ALA A 181 -11.10 -8.25 10.57
N MET A 182 -11.90 -9.19 11.09
CA MET A 182 -13.34 -8.97 11.37
C MET A 182 -13.57 -8.11 12.61
N ASP A 183 -12.74 -8.19 13.63
CA ASP A 183 -12.81 -7.34 14.82
C ASP A 183 -12.53 -5.87 14.44
N ILE A 184 -11.60 -5.64 13.52
CA ILE A 184 -11.27 -4.30 12.98
C ILE A 184 -12.36 -3.81 12.03
N ASN A 185 -12.83 -4.67 11.13
CA ASN A 185 -13.88 -4.37 10.16
C ASN A 185 -15.02 -5.41 10.23
N PRO A 186 -16.04 -5.16 11.06
CA PRO A 186 -17.18 -6.10 11.23
C PRO A 186 -18.04 -6.30 9.98
N GLU A 187 -17.89 -5.48 8.95
CA GLU A 187 -18.60 -5.60 7.68
C GLU A 187 -17.76 -6.22 6.56
N PHE A 188 -16.63 -6.86 6.89
CA PHE A 188 -15.75 -7.48 5.91
C PHE A 188 -16.31 -8.80 5.40
N ALA A 189 -17.32 -8.74 4.53
CA ALA A 189 -18.05 -9.91 4.01
C ALA A 189 -17.14 -10.95 3.32
N GLU A 190 -16.10 -10.49 2.59
CA GLU A 190 -15.12 -11.36 1.94
C GLU A 190 -14.32 -12.17 2.97
N CYS A 191 -13.88 -11.54 4.06
CA CYS A 191 -13.18 -12.22 5.14
C CYS A 191 -14.06 -13.28 5.81
N MET A 192 -15.34 -12.97 6.06
CA MET A 192 -16.30 -13.94 6.60
C MET A 192 -16.49 -15.13 5.67
N LEU A 193 -16.51 -14.89 4.36
CA LEU A 193 -16.63 -15.95 3.35
C LEU A 193 -15.41 -16.89 3.37
N GLU A 194 -14.21 -16.31 3.43
CA GLU A 194 -12.99 -17.11 3.50
C GLU A 194 -12.88 -17.87 4.83
N LEU A 195 -13.30 -17.25 5.94
CA LEU A 195 -13.38 -17.93 7.23
C LEU A 195 -14.40 -19.08 7.19
N ALA A 196 -15.55 -18.91 6.54
CA ALA A 196 -16.51 -19.99 6.35
C ALA A 196 -15.91 -21.15 5.53
N SER A 197 -15.15 -20.82 4.46
CA SER A 197 -14.42 -21.82 3.65
C SER A 197 -13.36 -22.56 4.47
N LEU A 198 -12.62 -21.84 5.31
CA LEU A 198 -11.63 -22.41 6.24
C LEU A 198 -12.30 -23.36 7.25
N LYS A 199 -13.42 -22.94 7.85
CA LYS A 199 -14.18 -23.77 8.80
C LYS A 199 -14.69 -25.08 8.18
N LEU A 200 -15.04 -25.07 6.87
CA LEU A 200 -15.35 -26.31 6.15
C LEU A 200 -14.12 -27.22 6.00
N LYS A 201 -12.96 -26.68 5.69
CA LYS A 201 -11.69 -27.45 5.64
C LYS A 201 -11.36 -28.07 6.98
N MET A 202 -11.63 -27.37 8.09
CA MET A 202 -11.48 -27.85 9.47
C MET A 202 -12.62 -28.79 9.93
N LYS A 203 -13.57 -29.13 9.05
CA LYS A 203 -14.76 -29.97 9.34
C LYS A 203 -15.73 -29.36 10.37
N GLN A 204 -15.67 -28.05 10.60
CA GLN A 204 -16.50 -27.28 11.52
C GLN A 204 -17.74 -26.70 10.80
N LYS A 205 -18.62 -27.58 10.34
CA LYS A 205 -19.77 -27.23 9.47
C LYS A 205 -20.73 -26.20 10.08
N LYS A 206 -20.98 -26.26 11.40
CA LYS A 206 -21.88 -25.30 12.08
C LYS A 206 -21.33 -23.88 12.05
N GLU A 207 -20.04 -23.71 12.30
CA GLU A 207 -19.36 -22.43 12.26
C GLU A 207 -19.26 -21.88 10.84
N ALA A 208 -18.94 -22.74 9.88
CA ALA A 208 -18.96 -22.37 8.47
C ALA A 208 -20.31 -21.79 8.05
N LYS A 209 -21.41 -22.43 8.46
CA LYS A 209 -22.77 -21.92 8.20
C LYS A 209 -23.01 -20.56 8.84
N LYS A 210 -22.58 -20.35 10.09
CA LYS A 210 -22.69 -19.08 10.80
C LYS A 210 -22.01 -17.94 10.03
N TYR A 211 -20.73 -18.10 9.69
CA TYR A 211 -19.96 -17.06 9.00
C TYR A 211 -20.46 -16.80 7.57
N TYR A 212 -20.87 -17.83 6.85
CA TYR A 212 -21.47 -17.68 5.53
C TYR A 212 -22.78 -16.85 5.57
N LEU A 213 -23.64 -17.10 6.55
CA LEU A 213 -24.89 -16.35 6.71
C LEU A 213 -24.62 -14.89 7.12
N GLN A 214 -23.60 -14.62 7.93
CA GLN A 214 -23.16 -13.27 8.25
C GLN A 214 -22.66 -12.54 7.00
N ALA A 215 -21.79 -13.16 6.21
CA ALA A 215 -21.31 -12.58 4.95
C ALA A 215 -22.48 -12.26 3.99
N LYS A 216 -23.45 -13.17 3.89
CA LYS A 216 -24.63 -13.00 3.05
C LYS A 216 -25.58 -11.93 3.54
N ALA A 217 -25.66 -11.68 4.85
CA ALA A 217 -26.45 -10.59 5.41
C ALA A 217 -25.89 -9.22 5.02
N ILE A 218 -24.56 -9.09 4.93
CA ILE A 218 -23.88 -7.87 4.47
C ILE A 218 -23.96 -7.73 2.94
N THR A 219 -23.71 -8.83 2.23
CA THR A 219 -23.71 -8.86 0.76
C THR A 219 -24.70 -9.92 0.25
N PRO A 220 -26.00 -9.58 0.07
CA PRO A 220 -27.04 -10.56 -0.30
C PRO A 220 -26.81 -11.25 -1.65
N SER A 221 -26.08 -10.60 -2.57
CA SER A 221 -25.72 -11.17 -3.88
C SER A 221 -24.62 -12.23 -3.81
N LEU A 222 -23.97 -12.38 -2.65
CA LEU A 222 -22.88 -13.32 -2.44
C LEU A 222 -23.36 -14.75 -2.60
N LYS A 223 -22.70 -15.51 -3.47
CA LYS A 223 -22.99 -16.93 -3.73
C LYS A 223 -21.70 -17.73 -3.67
N ASN A 224 -21.71 -18.82 -2.93
CA ASN A 224 -20.65 -19.82 -2.95
C ASN A 224 -21.26 -21.22 -2.95
N ALA A 225 -21.36 -21.80 -4.14
CA ALA A 225 -22.02 -23.08 -4.35
C ALA A 225 -21.41 -24.23 -3.52
N VAL A 226 -20.09 -24.17 -3.26
CA VAL A 226 -19.39 -25.19 -2.45
C VAL A 226 -19.85 -25.11 -1.00
N ILE A 227 -19.84 -23.90 -0.43
CA ILE A 227 -20.29 -23.69 0.93
C ILE A 227 -21.79 -24.02 1.05
N GLU A 228 -22.63 -23.53 0.15
CA GLU A 228 -24.08 -23.75 0.16
C GLU A 228 -24.43 -25.25 0.13
N LYS A 229 -23.71 -26.02 -0.70
CA LYS A 229 -23.89 -27.48 -0.75
C LYS A 229 -23.43 -28.17 0.53
N ALA A 230 -22.33 -27.69 1.13
CA ALA A 230 -21.76 -28.32 2.31
C ALA A 230 -22.55 -28.04 3.60
N ILE A 231 -23.27 -26.90 3.68
CA ILE A 231 -24.03 -26.48 4.88
C ILE A 231 -25.50 -26.88 4.87
N ARG A 232 -25.99 -27.41 3.77
CA ARG A 232 -27.29 -28.08 3.67
C ARG A 232 -27.23 -29.41 4.46
#